data_3838b9b363496029c287bb7eba6fd8c7
#
_entry.id   3838b9b363496029c287bb7eba6fd8c7
#
_cell.length_a   1.000
_cell.length_b   1.000
_cell.length_c   1.000
_cell.angle_alpha   90.00
_cell.angle_beta   90.00
_cell.angle_gamma   90.00
#
_symmetry.space_group_name_H-M   'P 1'
#
loop_
_entity.id
_entity.type
_entity.pdbx_description
1 polymer ?
#
loop_
_entity_poly.entity_id
_entity_poly.type
_entity_poly.pdbx_seq_one_letter_code
_entity_poly.pdbx_strand_id
1 'polypeptide(L)'
;MIGRRWETITSTSPSTTVPLNSKSPVNIPTRIKTQHRDSYAKALDCSPTVEEAHILRLNRSLAFLKTKQFDAALSDLESTSTTLKPAEKALFRKAQALYNLQRYRECCEVLKVLRMEYPSNVAAKGELTRAINRLVEQENGRYRFKQLYMEATKLRPPHLDHSTYFGPVSVRASGSRGRGLFTTEAVKAGDLLLCEKAFAHAFVDTGKAENGQNVTLLINAETNSITMGAQGELIRMIVQKLYRNPSLASVITDLYHGSYEPVGVSDVDGTPVVDT
;
A
#
# COMPACT_ATOMS: atom_id res chain seq x y z
N MET A 1 -10.47 28.02 12.82
CA MET A 1 -9.90 27.15 11.75
C MET A 1 -8.42 27.02 12.02
N ILE A 2 -8.02 25.91 12.66
CA ILE A 2 -6.60 25.68 12.99
C ILE A 2 -6.32 24.25 12.53
N GLY A 3 -5.51 24.15 11.47
CA GLY A 3 -5.05 22.87 10.96
C GLY A 3 -4.27 22.11 12.02
N ARG A 4 -4.67 20.90 12.28
CA ARG A 4 -4.06 20.02 13.29
C ARG A 4 -2.70 19.57 12.80
N ARG A 5 -1.65 19.91 13.51
CA ARG A 5 -0.28 19.58 13.19
C ARG A 5 0.19 18.38 14.00
N TRP A 6 0.47 17.27 13.35
CA TRP A 6 1.18 16.14 13.95
C TRP A 6 2.69 16.29 13.75
N GLU A 7 3.44 16.27 14.82
CA GLU A 7 4.90 16.27 14.76
C GLU A 7 5.43 14.87 15.11
N THR A 8 6.17 14.28 14.21
CA THR A 8 6.88 13.00 14.43
C THR A 8 8.29 13.31 14.88
N ILE A 9 8.63 12.99 16.11
CA ILE A 9 10.01 13.10 16.62
C ILE A 9 10.64 11.71 16.57
N THR A 10 11.62 11.54 15.68
CA THR A 10 12.48 10.35 15.66
C THR A 10 13.82 10.70 16.30
N SER A 11 14.15 10.10 17.44
CA SER A 11 15.48 10.24 18.02
C SER A 11 16.45 9.25 17.38
N THR A 12 17.48 9.74 16.71
CA THR A 12 18.60 8.94 16.22
C THR A 12 19.82 9.21 17.10
N SER A 13 20.33 8.18 17.76
CA SER A 13 21.66 8.21 18.37
C SER A 13 22.73 7.87 17.32
N PRO A 14 23.94 8.44 17.38
CA PRO A 14 25.00 8.20 16.39
C PRO A 14 25.60 6.82 16.56
N SER A 15 25.57 6.02 15.50
CA SER A 15 26.17 4.69 15.45
C SER A 15 27.62 4.72 14.94
N THR A 16 28.44 4.00 15.63
CA THR A 16 29.81 3.62 15.35
C THR A 16 29.91 2.77 14.07
N THR A 17 30.95 3.02 13.30
CA THR A 17 31.30 2.38 12.03
C THR A 17 31.45 0.86 12.12
N VAL A 18 30.83 0.12 11.17
CA VAL A 18 31.04 -1.30 10.90
C VAL A 18 31.46 -1.50 9.44
N PRO A 19 32.39 -2.42 9.10
CA PRO A 19 33.02 -2.50 7.79
C PRO A 19 32.12 -3.14 6.71
N LEU A 20 32.32 -2.64 5.48
CA LEU A 20 31.70 -3.14 4.25
C LEU A 20 32.18 -4.55 3.92
N ASN A 21 31.32 -5.55 3.89
CA ASN A 21 31.32 -6.58 2.84
C ASN A 21 30.07 -7.48 2.89
N SER A 22 29.05 -7.12 2.15
CA SER A 22 28.06 -8.05 1.52
C SER A 22 27.17 -7.23 0.59
N LYS A 23 26.99 -7.67 -0.65
CA LYS A 23 26.14 -7.03 -1.66
C LYS A 23 24.65 -7.21 -1.33
N SER A 24 24.18 -6.48 -0.36
CA SER A 24 22.75 -6.21 -0.17
C SER A 24 22.34 -5.09 -1.13
N PRO A 25 21.09 -5.09 -1.66
CA PRO A 25 20.63 -4.03 -2.54
C PRO A 25 20.76 -2.70 -1.78
N VAL A 26 21.47 -1.75 -2.38
CA VAL A 26 21.70 -0.41 -1.82
C VAL A 26 20.36 0.19 -1.44
N ASN A 27 20.11 0.31 -0.15
CA ASN A 27 18.89 0.90 0.38
C ASN A 27 19.01 2.43 0.25
N ILE A 28 18.62 2.95 -0.94
CA ILE A 28 18.63 4.39 -1.22
C ILE A 28 17.72 5.07 -0.19
N PRO A 29 18.24 6.04 0.59
CA PRO A 29 17.45 6.72 1.59
C PRO A 29 16.15 7.30 1.03
N THR A 30 15.08 7.24 1.78
CA THR A 30 13.74 7.74 1.39
C THR A 30 13.80 9.21 0.93
N ARG A 31 14.66 10.01 1.53
CA ARG A 31 14.91 11.43 1.19
C ARG A 31 15.35 11.60 -0.28
N ILE A 32 16.25 10.75 -0.79
CA ILE A 32 16.72 10.80 -2.19
C ILE A 32 15.60 10.44 -3.15
N LYS A 33 14.77 9.44 -2.79
CA LYS A 33 13.62 9.01 -3.60
C LYS A 33 12.55 10.11 -3.75
N THR A 34 12.33 10.88 -2.69
CA THR A 34 11.40 12.03 -2.69
C THR A 34 11.97 13.17 -3.54
N GLN A 35 13.25 13.45 -3.43
CA GLN A 35 13.93 14.49 -4.22
C GLN A 35 13.78 14.25 -5.74
N HIS A 36 13.94 13.02 -6.21
CA HIS A 36 13.73 12.69 -7.62
C HIS A 36 12.30 12.92 -8.08
N ARG A 37 11.30 12.55 -7.27
CA ARG A 37 9.89 12.81 -7.58
C ARG A 37 9.63 14.31 -7.80
N ASP A 38 10.11 15.13 -6.88
CA ASP A 38 9.89 16.59 -6.91
C ASP A 38 10.62 17.26 -8.08
N SER A 39 11.78 16.72 -8.47
CA SER A 39 12.50 17.19 -9.68
C SER A 39 11.71 16.90 -10.95
N TYR A 40 11.10 15.72 -11.09
CA TYR A 40 10.25 15.41 -12.24
C TYR A 40 8.96 16.24 -12.25
N ALA A 41 8.36 16.55 -11.10
CA ALA A 41 7.21 17.43 -11.01
C ALA A 41 7.55 18.84 -11.52
N LYS A 42 8.64 19.42 -11.03
CA LYS A 42 9.14 20.73 -11.51
C LYS A 42 9.44 20.75 -13.01
N ALA A 43 10.02 19.67 -13.56
CA ALA A 43 10.28 19.58 -14.98
C ALA A 43 8.99 19.54 -15.82
N LEU A 44 7.94 18.89 -15.32
CA LEU A 44 6.62 18.88 -15.96
C LEU A 44 5.94 20.26 -15.93
N ASP A 45 6.20 21.07 -14.91
CA ASP A 45 5.67 22.43 -14.79
C ASP A 45 6.34 23.42 -15.79
N CYS A 46 7.49 23.05 -16.37
CA CYS A 46 8.21 23.84 -17.38
C CYS A 46 7.66 23.71 -18.81
N SER A 47 6.43 23.23 -18.97
CA SER A 47 5.76 23.07 -20.27
C SER A 47 6.59 22.24 -21.30
N PRO A 48 6.97 21.01 -20.97
CA PRO A 48 7.71 20.14 -21.86
C PRO A 48 6.90 19.76 -23.11
N THR A 49 7.58 19.30 -24.15
CA THR A 49 6.92 18.66 -25.29
C THR A 49 6.16 17.41 -24.85
N VAL A 50 5.27 16.90 -25.71
CA VAL A 50 4.50 15.68 -25.42
C VAL A 50 5.42 14.49 -25.16
N GLU A 51 6.47 14.33 -25.94
CA GLU A 51 7.48 13.28 -25.82
C GLU A 51 8.28 13.39 -24.52
N GLU A 52 8.73 14.59 -24.20
CA GLU A 52 9.43 14.86 -22.93
C GLU A 52 8.52 14.62 -21.72
N ALA A 53 7.28 15.09 -21.78
CA ALA A 53 6.29 14.85 -20.74
C ALA A 53 6.04 13.35 -20.52
N HIS A 54 5.99 12.56 -21.61
CA HIS A 54 5.87 11.11 -21.55
C HIS A 54 7.07 10.48 -20.80
N ILE A 55 8.29 10.85 -21.15
CA ILE A 55 9.51 10.35 -20.49
C ILE A 55 9.55 10.77 -19.02
N LEU A 56 9.21 12.02 -18.71
CA LEU A 56 9.18 12.54 -17.35
C LEU A 56 8.17 11.80 -16.48
N ARG A 57 6.93 11.59 -16.96
CA ARG A 57 5.89 10.82 -16.25
C ARG A 57 6.31 9.37 -16.06
N LEU A 58 6.86 8.74 -17.11
CA LEU A 58 7.37 7.38 -16.98
C LEU A 58 8.43 7.29 -15.87
N ASN A 59 9.37 8.23 -15.80
CA ASN A 59 10.38 8.22 -14.74
C ASN A 59 9.81 8.57 -13.36
N ARG A 60 8.87 9.52 -13.29
CA ARG A 60 8.18 9.86 -12.05
C ARG A 60 7.37 8.69 -11.49
N SER A 61 6.73 7.89 -12.35
CA SER A 61 6.01 6.68 -11.94
C SER A 61 6.90 5.69 -11.19
N LEU A 62 8.18 5.55 -11.57
CA LEU A 62 9.12 4.73 -10.83
C LEU A 62 9.43 5.30 -9.44
N ALA A 63 9.57 6.63 -9.32
CA ALA A 63 9.76 7.27 -8.03
C ALA A 63 8.54 7.07 -7.12
N PHE A 64 7.33 7.18 -7.66
CA PHE A 64 6.09 6.89 -6.96
C PHE A 64 6.00 5.43 -6.49
N LEU A 65 6.34 4.45 -7.33
CA LEU A 65 6.41 3.04 -6.93
C LEU A 65 7.37 2.82 -5.77
N LYS A 66 8.57 3.43 -5.83
CA LYS A 66 9.60 3.32 -4.77
C LYS A 66 9.19 3.98 -3.46
N THR A 67 8.30 4.97 -3.51
CA THR A 67 7.74 5.65 -2.33
C THR A 67 6.37 5.11 -1.92
N LYS A 68 5.91 4.01 -2.55
CA LYS A 68 4.61 3.35 -2.29
C LYS A 68 3.39 4.25 -2.55
N GLN A 69 3.49 5.17 -3.52
CA GLN A 69 2.41 6.05 -3.99
C GLN A 69 1.82 5.45 -5.28
N PHE A 70 1.06 4.37 -5.14
CA PHE A 70 0.65 3.53 -6.27
C PHE A 70 -0.43 4.21 -7.12
N ASP A 71 -1.34 4.98 -6.51
CA ASP A 71 -2.35 5.76 -7.24
C ASP A 71 -1.70 6.81 -8.14
N ALA A 72 -0.74 7.56 -7.62
CA ALA A 72 -0.01 8.55 -8.40
C ALA A 72 0.83 7.90 -9.51
N ALA A 73 1.40 6.72 -9.25
CA ALA A 73 2.10 5.96 -10.28
C ALA A 73 1.16 5.53 -11.42
N LEU A 74 -0.07 5.09 -11.11
CA LEU A 74 -1.07 4.74 -12.13
C LEU A 74 -1.50 5.95 -12.93
N SER A 75 -1.77 7.09 -12.29
CA SER A 75 -2.16 8.33 -12.96
C SER A 75 -1.10 8.78 -13.99
N ASP A 76 0.18 8.74 -13.63
CA ASP A 76 1.26 9.05 -14.56
C ASP A 76 1.30 8.09 -15.77
N LEU A 77 1.08 6.79 -15.51
CA LEU A 77 1.14 5.76 -16.55
C LEU A 77 -0.08 5.76 -17.47
N GLU A 78 -1.25 6.15 -16.97
CA GLU A 78 -2.47 6.30 -17.77
C GLU A 78 -2.39 7.52 -18.70
N SER A 79 -1.85 8.63 -18.20
CA SER A 79 -1.63 9.84 -18.99
C SER A 79 -0.64 9.65 -20.15
N THR A 80 0.11 8.55 -20.18
CA THR A 80 1.07 8.23 -21.24
C THR A 80 0.51 7.30 -22.33
N SER A 81 -0.73 6.82 -22.18
CA SER A 81 -1.28 5.74 -23.04
C SER A 81 -1.92 6.20 -24.35
N THR A 82 -1.92 7.48 -24.70
CA THR A 82 -2.88 8.03 -25.67
C THR A 82 -2.51 7.88 -27.13
N THR A 83 -1.28 7.58 -27.56
CA THR A 83 -0.93 7.58 -28.99
C THR A 83 0.14 6.60 -29.47
N LEU A 84 0.84 5.92 -28.61
CA LEU A 84 1.94 5.02 -28.97
C LEU A 84 1.76 3.65 -28.32
N LYS A 85 2.30 2.60 -28.96
CA LYS A 85 2.43 1.28 -28.35
C LYS A 85 2.98 1.44 -26.92
N PRO A 86 2.31 0.93 -25.89
CA PRO A 86 2.75 1.13 -24.51
C PRO A 86 4.17 0.59 -24.32
N ALA A 87 5.06 1.40 -23.77
CA ALA A 87 6.43 1.00 -23.52
C ALA A 87 6.50 -0.17 -22.51
N GLU A 88 7.39 -1.11 -22.72
CA GLU A 88 7.61 -2.26 -21.83
C GLU A 88 7.68 -1.87 -20.35
N LYS A 89 8.48 -0.83 -20.05
CA LYS A 89 8.63 -0.30 -18.69
C LYS A 89 7.34 0.28 -18.13
N ALA A 90 6.49 0.88 -18.98
CA ALA A 90 5.20 1.42 -18.55
C ALA A 90 4.24 0.31 -18.13
N LEU A 91 4.08 -0.72 -18.96
CA LEU A 91 3.26 -1.89 -18.65
C LEU A 91 3.72 -2.61 -17.38
N PHE A 92 5.04 -2.83 -17.25
CA PHE A 92 5.58 -3.49 -16.07
C PHE A 92 5.34 -2.70 -14.78
N ARG A 93 5.55 -1.37 -14.81
CA ARG A 93 5.29 -0.48 -13.67
C ARG A 93 3.80 -0.37 -13.34
N LYS A 94 2.93 -0.33 -14.37
CA LYS A 94 1.48 -0.36 -14.19
C LYS A 94 1.05 -1.64 -13.46
N ALA A 95 1.55 -2.79 -13.89
CA ALA A 95 1.29 -4.06 -13.23
C ALA A 95 1.76 -4.06 -11.76
N GLN A 96 2.94 -3.50 -11.48
CA GLN A 96 3.45 -3.38 -10.10
C GLN A 96 2.56 -2.50 -9.22
N ALA A 97 2.07 -1.37 -9.73
CA ALA A 97 1.16 -0.49 -9.00
C ALA A 97 -0.17 -1.20 -8.70
N LEU A 98 -0.79 -1.80 -9.72
CA LEU A 98 -2.04 -2.56 -9.60
C LEU A 98 -1.92 -3.73 -8.61
N TYR A 99 -0.80 -4.47 -8.66
CA TYR A 99 -0.54 -5.54 -7.71
C TYR A 99 -0.52 -5.05 -6.25
N ASN A 100 0.17 -3.95 -5.99
CA ASN A 100 0.28 -3.40 -4.65
C ASN A 100 -1.04 -2.77 -4.13
N LEU A 101 -1.92 -2.33 -5.04
CA LEU A 101 -3.29 -1.91 -4.73
C LEU A 101 -4.26 -3.10 -4.63
N GLN A 102 -3.78 -4.34 -4.76
CA GLN A 102 -4.59 -5.56 -4.75
C GLN A 102 -5.63 -5.64 -5.89
N ARG A 103 -5.43 -4.88 -6.97
CA ARG A 103 -6.23 -4.92 -8.20
C ARG A 103 -5.70 -6.04 -9.10
N TYR A 104 -5.78 -7.28 -8.62
CA TYR A 104 -5.09 -8.42 -9.24
C TYR A 104 -5.63 -8.79 -10.61
N ARG A 105 -6.93 -8.64 -10.87
CA ARG A 105 -7.53 -8.90 -12.19
C ARG A 105 -6.91 -7.99 -13.25
N GLU A 106 -6.90 -6.70 -13.01
CA GLU A 106 -6.31 -5.72 -13.92
C GLU A 106 -4.79 -5.90 -14.06
N CYS A 107 -4.12 -6.24 -12.96
CA CYS A 107 -2.69 -6.59 -13.00
C CYS A 107 -2.43 -7.76 -13.96
N CYS A 108 -3.24 -8.82 -13.92
CA CYS A 108 -3.12 -9.97 -14.82
C CYS A 108 -3.36 -9.57 -16.29
N GLU A 109 -4.32 -8.70 -16.57
CA GLU A 109 -4.60 -8.19 -17.91
C GLU A 109 -3.40 -7.43 -18.47
N VAL A 110 -2.85 -6.48 -17.71
CA VAL A 110 -1.67 -5.72 -18.10
C VAL A 110 -0.46 -6.63 -18.33
N LEU A 111 -0.25 -7.63 -17.47
CA LEU A 111 0.87 -8.58 -17.62
C LEU A 111 0.69 -9.55 -18.80
N LYS A 112 -0.54 -9.89 -19.18
CA LYS A 112 -0.83 -10.63 -20.42
C LYS A 112 -0.42 -9.79 -21.63
N VAL A 113 -0.84 -8.51 -21.70
CA VAL A 113 -0.43 -7.60 -22.77
C VAL A 113 1.08 -7.47 -22.82
N LEU A 114 1.73 -7.25 -21.67
CA LEU A 114 3.19 -7.16 -21.59
C LEU A 114 3.89 -8.39 -22.17
N ARG A 115 3.40 -9.59 -21.88
CA ARG A 115 3.97 -10.83 -22.40
C ARG A 115 3.74 -11.03 -23.90
N MET A 116 2.61 -10.56 -24.41
CA MET A 116 2.31 -10.62 -25.86
C MET A 116 3.21 -9.68 -26.65
N GLU A 117 3.36 -8.44 -26.15
CA GLU A 117 4.10 -7.39 -26.82
C GLU A 117 5.63 -7.50 -26.64
N TYR A 118 6.06 -8.08 -25.51
CA TYR A 118 7.47 -8.20 -25.10
C TYR A 118 7.77 -9.60 -24.54
N PRO A 119 7.78 -10.62 -25.42
CA PRO A 119 7.94 -12.04 -24.99
C PRO A 119 9.32 -12.32 -24.36
N SER A 120 10.32 -11.49 -24.62
CA SER A 120 11.66 -11.56 -24.03
C SER A 120 11.72 -11.13 -22.56
N ASN A 121 10.67 -10.51 -22.04
CA ASN A 121 10.61 -10.07 -20.63
C ASN A 121 10.37 -11.28 -19.70
N VAL A 122 11.47 -11.87 -19.20
CA VAL A 122 11.42 -13.04 -18.31
C VAL A 122 10.71 -12.71 -16.99
N ALA A 123 10.90 -11.49 -16.45
CA ALA A 123 10.27 -11.07 -15.18
C ALA A 123 8.74 -11.04 -15.28
N ALA A 124 8.18 -10.66 -16.42
CA ALA A 124 6.73 -10.62 -16.63
C ALA A 124 6.05 -11.99 -16.45
N LYS A 125 6.74 -13.09 -16.76
CA LYS A 125 6.22 -14.45 -16.55
C LYS A 125 6.05 -14.75 -15.06
N GLY A 126 7.05 -14.45 -14.26
CA GLY A 126 7.02 -14.67 -12.81
C GLY A 126 5.94 -13.83 -12.13
N GLU A 127 5.87 -12.54 -12.48
CA GLU A 127 4.88 -11.60 -11.93
C GLU A 127 3.44 -12.00 -12.35
N LEU A 128 3.23 -12.47 -13.58
CA LEU A 128 1.91 -12.96 -14.00
C LEU A 128 1.48 -14.19 -13.19
N THR A 129 2.37 -15.15 -12.99
CA THR A 129 2.07 -16.33 -12.15
C THR A 129 1.73 -15.92 -10.72
N ARG A 130 2.49 -14.99 -10.17
CA ARG A 130 2.26 -14.43 -8.84
C ARG A 130 0.91 -13.73 -8.75
N ALA A 131 0.57 -12.88 -9.73
CA ALA A 131 -0.71 -12.17 -9.78
C ALA A 131 -1.90 -13.13 -9.94
N ILE A 132 -1.78 -14.18 -10.78
CA ILE A 132 -2.81 -15.22 -10.94
C ILE A 132 -3.05 -15.95 -9.61
N ASN A 133 -2.01 -16.30 -8.88
CA ASN A 133 -2.17 -16.95 -7.57
C ASN A 133 -2.95 -16.07 -6.59
N ARG A 134 -2.65 -14.76 -6.55
CA ARG A 134 -3.41 -13.79 -5.73
C ARG A 134 -4.86 -13.65 -6.19
N LEU A 135 -5.09 -13.62 -7.50
CA LEU A 135 -6.43 -13.55 -8.06
C LEU A 135 -7.27 -14.79 -7.70
N VAL A 136 -6.68 -15.99 -7.80
CA VAL A 136 -7.34 -17.25 -7.41
C VAL A 136 -7.67 -17.27 -5.90
N GLU A 137 -6.78 -16.75 -5.05
CA GLU A 137 -7.08 -16.58 -3.63
C GLU A 137 -8.24 -15.61 -3.43
N GLN A 138 -8.21 -14.44 -4.10
CA GLN A 138 -9.21 -13.39 -3.98
C GLN A 138 -10.61 -13.84 -4.44
N GLU A 139 -10.70 -14.61 -5.52
CA GLU A 139 -11.97 -15.00 -6.11
C GLU A 139 -12.52 -16.31 -5.56
N ASN A 140 -11.66 -17.24 -5.18
CA ASN A 140 -12.07 -18.60 -4.85
C ASN A 140 -11.70 -19.04 -3.42
N GLY A 141 -11.02 -18.22 -2.63
CA GLY A 141 -10.59 -18.57 -1.29
C GLY A 141 -9.64 -19.77 -1.24
N ARG A 142 -8.90 -20.03 -2.33
CA ARG A 142 -8.01 -21.20 -2.42
C ARG A 142 -6.66 -20.91 -1.81
N TYR A 143 -6.57 -21.03 -0.50
CA TYR A 143 -5.32 -20.86 0.24
C TYR A 143 -4.66 -22.20 0.56
N ARG A 144 -3.33 -22.18 0.57
CA ARG A 144 -2.52 -23.26 1.14
C ARG A 144 -2.21 -22.95 2.60
N PHE A 145 -3.17 -23.16 3.51
CA PHE A 145 -3.06 -22.75 4.92
C PHE A 145 -1.79 -23.24 5.61
N LYS A 146 -1.33 -24.47 5.32
CA LYS A 146 -0.06 -24.98 5.85
C LYS A 146 1.12 -24.11 5.42
N GLN A 147 1.17 -23.71 4.15
CA GLN A 147 2.22 -22.83 3.62
C GLN A 147 2.12 -21.44 4.26
N LEU A 148 0.92 -20.87 4.34
CA LEU A 148 0.66 -19.57 4.95
C LEU A 148 1.14 -19.54 6.42
N TYR A 149 0.85 -20.59 7.20
CA TYR A 149 1.35 -20.75 8.56
C TYR A 149 2.88 -20.80 8.61
N MET A 150 3.51 -21.59 7.73
CA MET A 150 4.97 -21.72 7.66
C MET A 150 5.64 -20.40 7.26
N GLU A 151 5.05 -19.62 6.36
CA GLU A 151 5.53 -18.30 6.00
C GLU A 151 5.43 -17.32 7.18
N ALA A 152 4.29 -17.31 7.89
CA ALA A 152 4.08 -16.47 9.07
C ALA A 152 5.08 -16.76 10.19
N THR A 153 5.48 -18.01 10.36
CA THR A 153 6.47 -18.39 11.39
C THR A 153 7.90 -18.04 11.01
N LYS A 154 8.23 -17.98 9.72
CA LYS A 154 9.60 -17.74 9.22
C LYS A 154 9.91 -16.27 8.96
N LEU A 155 8.91 -15.50 8.50
CA LEU A 155 9.12 -14.09 8.15
C LEU A 155 9.16 -13.20 9.39
N ARG A 156 10.10 -12.26 9.40
CA ARG A 156 10.23 -11.23 10.44
C ARG A 156 10.51 -9.88 9.78
N PRO A 157 9.56 -8.94 9.75
CA PRO A 157 8.15 -9.05 10.17
C PRO A 157 7.34 -9.99 9.27
N PRO A 158 6.22 -10.58 9.77
CA PRO A 158 5.42 -11.56 9.04
C PRO A 158 4.50 -10.89 7.99
N HIS A 159 5.09 -10.22 7.00
CA HIS A 159 4.37 -9.64 5.88
C HIS A 159 4.07 -10.71 4.83
N LEU A 160 2.87 -11.26 4.89
CA LEU A 160 2.44 -12.31 3.97
C LEU A 160 1.98 -11.72 2.63
N ASP A 161 2.45 -12.31 1.54
CA ASP A 161 2.03 -11.94 0.18
C ASP A 161 0.85 -12.78 -0.28
N HIS A 162 -0.29 -12.61 0.39
CA HIS A 162 -1.56 -13.25 0.09
C HIS A 162 -2.65 -12.20 -0.11
N SER A 163 -3.75 -12.58 -0.77
CA SER A 163 -4.89 -11.68 -1.02
C SER A 163 -5.95 -11.80 0.08
N THR A 164 -6.89 -10.87 0.09
CA THR A 164 -8.13 -10.96 0.84
C THR A 164 -9.16 -11.77 0.03
N TYR A 165 -9.93 -12.62 0.71
CA TYR A 165 -11.07 -13.34 0.16
C TYR A 165 -12.31 -13.05 0.99
N PHE A 166 -13.38 -12.67 0.30
CA PHE A 166 -14.72 -12.64 0.86
C PHE A 166 -15.56 -13.68 0.10
N GLY A 167 -16.04 -14.67 0.83
CA GLY A 167 -16.90 -15.73 0.33
C GLY A 167 -18.37 -15.29 0.27
N PRO A 168 -19.31 -16.23 0.43
CA PRO A 168 -20.74 -15.94 0.36
C PRO A 168 -21.22 -15.22 1.65
N VAL A 169 -20.66 -14.05 1.91
CA VAL A 169 -20.98 -13.22 3.06
C VAL A 169 -21.20 -11.77 2.66
N SER A 170 -22.05 -11.07 3.39
CA SER A 170 -22.25 -9.63 3.24
C SER A 170 -22.47 -8.94 4.57
N VAL A 171 -22.03 -7.69 4.67
CA VAL A 171 -22.32 -6.83 5.81
C VAL A 171 -23.71 -6.25 5.65
N ARG A 172 -24.60 -6.44 6.65
CA ARG A 172 -25.96 -5.93 6.64
C ARG A 172 -26.32 -5.31 7.97
N ALA A 173 -27.32 -4.44 7.96
CA ALA A 173 -27.90 -3.93 9.21
C ALA A 173 -28.47 -5.06 10.06
N SER A 174 -28.24 -5.01 11.38
CA SER A 174 -28.72 -5.97 12.38
C SER A 174 -29.61 -5.26 13.42
N GLY A 175 -30.52 -4.43 12.96
CA GLY A 175 -31.43 -3.65 13.82
C GLY A 175 -30.65 -2.76 14.79
N SER A 176 -31.03 -2.78 16.06
CA SER A 176 -30.38 -1.99 17.13
C SER A 176 -28.93 -2.42 17.44
N ARG A 177 -28.44 -3.51 16.86
CA ARG A 177 -27.06 -4.01 17.05
C ARG A 177 -26.07 -3.46 16.04
N GLY A 178 -26.47 -2.49 15.20
CA GLY A 178 -25.62 -1.91 14.16
C GLY A 178 -25.49 -2.79 12.92
N ARG A 179 -24.27 -3.12 12.50
CA ARG A 179 -23.98 -3.95 11.31
C ARG A 179 -23.48 -5.33 11.74
N GLY A 180 -23.85 -6.35 10.99
CA GLY A 180 -23.39 -7.73 11.18
C GLY A 180 -22.95 -8.38 9.87
N LEU A 181 -22.16 -9.43 9.96
CA LEU A 181 -21.78 -10.27 8.83
C LEU A 181 -22.76 -11.41 8.69
N PHE A 182 -23.36 -11.56 7.52
CA PHE A 182 -24.36 -12.58 7.24
C PHE A 182 -23.96 -13.39 6.00
N THR A 183 -24.27 -14.69 6.01
CA THR A 183 -24.13 -15.49 4.79
C THR A 183 -25.18 -15.09 3.76
N THR A 184 -24.81 -15.13 2.48
CA THR A 184 -25.69 -14.79 1.35
C THR A 184 -26.34 -16.03 0.73
N GLU A 185 -25.81 -17.21 1.05
CA GLU A 185 -26.30 -18.54 0.64
C GLU A 185 -26.06 -19.58 1.73
N ALA A 186 -26.56 -20.79 1.52
CA ALA A 186 -26.34 -21.90 2.44
C ALA A 186 -24.86 -22.33 2.43
N VAL A 187 -24.28 -22.47 3.63
CA VAL A 187 -22.89 -22.86 3.82
C VAL A 187 -22.82 -24.12 4.67
N LYS A 188 -21.76 -24.91 4.47
CA LYS A 188 -21.48 -26.11 5.24
C LYS A 188 -20.41 -25.86 6.31
N ALA A 189 -20.40 -26.67 7.32
CA ALA A 189 -19.30 -26.65 8.30
C ALA A 189 -17.97 -26.92 7.59
N GLY A 190 -17.00 -26.03 7.79
CA GLY A 190 -15.69 -26.08 7.16
C GLY A 190 -15.55 -25.20 5.91
N ASP A 191 -16.62 -24.64 5.37
CA ASP A 191 -16.53 -23.68 4.26
C ASP A 191 -15.84 -22.40 4.72
N LEU A 192 -14.92 -21.89 3.89
CA LEU A 192 -14.21 -20.64 4.17
C LEU A 192 -15.14 -19.46 3.87
N LEU A 193 -15.49 -18.69 4.88
CA LEU A 193 -16.35 -17.53 4.73
C LEU A 193 -15.60 -16.26 4.41
N LEU A 194 -14.44 -16.05 5.06
CA LEU A 194 -13.55 -14.94 4.75
C LEU A 194 -12.11 -15.26 5.19
N CYS A 195 -11.16 -14.66 4.51
CA CYS A 195 -9.76 -14.61 4.90
C CYS A 195 -9.23 -13.22 4.55
N GLU A 196 -9.10 -12.36 5.53
CA GLU A 196 -8.78 -10.96 5.31
C GLU A 196 -7.32 -10.66 5.63
N LYS A 197 -6.67 -9.93 4.72
CA LYS A 197 -5.34 -9.38 4.93
C LYS A 197 -5.46 -8.08 5.73
N ALA A 198 -4.72 -7.98 6.83
CA ALA A 198 -4.67 -6.76 7.62
C ALA A 198 -4.31 -5.54 6.75
N PHE A 199 -5.06 -4.45 6.90
CA PHE A 199 -4.79 -3.19 6.19
C PHE A 199 -3.39 -2.65 6.52
N ALA A 200 -3.02 -2.68 7.79
CA ALA A 200 -1.68 -2.38 8.29
C ALA A 200 -1.35 -3.33 9.44
N HIS A 201 -0.08 -3.58 9.67
CA HIS A 201 0.40 -4.47 10.72
C HIS A 201 1.70 -3.95 11.29
N ALA A 202 1.68 -3.49 12.54
CA ALA A 202 2.86 -3.10 13.28
C ALA A 202 3.40 -4.32 14.04
N PHE A 203 4.64 -4.69 13.74
CA PHE A 203 5.34 -5.82 14.37
C PHE A 203 6.46 -5.32 15.26
N VAL A 204 6.42 -5.70 16.53
CA VAL A 204 7.50 -5.45 17.50
C VAL A 204 8.27 -6.74 17.71
N ASP A 205 9.54 -6.73 17.33
CA ASP A 205 10.45 -7.85 17.56
C ASP A 205 11.02 -7.76 18.98
N THR A 206 10.39 -8.45 19.92
CA THR A 206 10.83 -8.47 21.32
C THR A 206 12.17 -9.19 21.55
N GLY A 207 12.63 -9.96 20.55
CA GLY A 207 13.92 -10.66 20.61
C GLY A 207 15.15 -9.78 20.31
N LYS A 208 14.93 -8.54 19.84
CA LYS A 208 16.00 -7.58 19.48
C LYS A 208 16.00 -6.32 20.35
N ALA A 209 15.46 -6.41 21.57
CA ALA A 209 15.33 -5.26 22.47
C ALA A 209 16.66 -4.57 22.86
N GLU A 210 17.80 -5.20 22.60
CA GLU A 210 19.11 -4.68 23.02
C GLU A 210 19.74 -3.65 22.07
N ASN A 211 19.24 -3.49 20.84
CA ASN A 211 19.82 -2.58 19.85
C ASN A 211 18.84 -1.47 19.45
N GLY A 212 18.62 -0.48 20.34
CA GLY A 212 18.07 0.85 20.00
C GLY A 212 16.90 0.83 18.99
N GLN A 213 15.78 0.19 19.30
CA GLN A 213 14.61 0.25 18.45
C GLN A 213 14.09 1.70 18.41
N ASN A 214 13.91 2.24 17.21
CA ASN A 214 13.20 3.51 17.04
C ASN A 214 11.78 3.34 17.57
N VAL A 215 11.46 3.99 18.68
CA VAL A 215 10.11 4.01 19.23
C VAL A 215 9.34 5.13 18.54
N THR A 216 8.25 4.77 17.88
CA THR A 216 7.33 5.78 17.33
C THR A 216 6.54 6.38 18.49
N LEU A 217 6.58 7.70 18.61
CA LEU A 217 5.82 8.49 19.56
C LEU A 217 4.88 9.40 18.77
N LEU A 218 3.59 9.31 19.03
CA LEU A 218 2.57 10.23 18.51
C LEU A 218 2.01 11.05 19.66
N ILE A 219 2.00 12.36 19.48
CA ILE A 219 1.47 13.30 20.47
C ILE A 219 0.25 13.99 19.85
N ASN A 220 -0.91 13.85 20.49
CA ASN A 220 -2.08 14.65 20.17
C ASN A 220 -2.05 15.91 21.04
N ALA A 221 -1.72 17.05 20.43
CA ALA A 221 -1.58 18.33 21.15
C ALA A 221 -2.91 18.87 21.71
N GLU A 222 -4.05 18.47 21.16
CA GLU A 222 -5.36 18.93 21.63
C GLU A 222 -5.83 18.16 22.87
N THR A 223 -5.65 16.85 22.86
CA THR A 223 -6.08 15.98 23.97
C THR A 223 -4.97 15.74 24.99
N ASN A 224 -3.74 16.24 24.74
CA ASN A 224 -2.53 15.94 25.52
C ASN A 224 -2.29 14.44 25.72
N SER A 225 -2.76 13.63 24.76
CA SER A 225 -2.56 12.17 24.80
C SER A 225 -1.31 11.77 24.03
N ILE A 226 -0.65 10.74 24.55
CA ILE A 226 0.57 10.19 23.97
C ILE A 226 0.32 8.72 23.63
N THR A 227 0.57 8.38 22.37
CA THR A 227 0.52 6.99 21.88
C THR A 227 1.91 6.57 21.44
N MET A 228 2.40 5.44 21.92
CA MET A 228 3.78 5.00 21.66
C MET A 228 3.88 3.52 21.25
N GLY A 229 5.04 3.15 20.74
CA GLY A 229 5.37 1.78 20.40
C GLY A 229 4.57 1.25 19.21
N ALA A 230 4.08 0.00 19.30
CA ALA A 230 3.37 -0.67 18.20
C ALA A 230 2.09 0.05 17.79
N GLN A 231 1.35 0.62 18.74
CA GLN A 231 0.12 1.36 18.46
C GLN A 231 0.41 2.67 17.72
N GLY A 232 1.39 3.45 18.18
CA GLY A 232 1.83 4.65 17.47
C GLY A 232 2.34 4.34 16.06
N GLU A 233 3.10 3.26 15.91
CA GLU A 233 3.57 2.82 14.60
C GLU A 233 2.42 2.38 13.69
N LEU A 234 1.40 1.68 14.23
CA LEU A 234 0.24 1.26 13.46
C LEU A 234 -0.53 2.46 12.90
N ILE A 235 -0.83 3.45 13.74
CA ILE A 235 -1.49 4.70 13.32
C ILE A 235 -0.67 5.38 12.23
N ARG A 236 0.64 5.57 12.46
CA ARG A 236 1.54 6.16 11.47
C ARG A 236 1.51 5.42 10.12
N MET A 237 1.49 4.08 10.15
CA MET A 237 1.43 3.26 8.94
C MET A 237 0.10 3.43 8.20
N ILE A 238 -1.02 3.47 8.91
CA ILE A 238 -2.35 3.68 8.32
C ILE A 238 -2.41 5.05 7.65
N VAL A 239 -2.09 6.12 8.37
CA VAL A 239 -2.10 7.50 7.86
C VAL A 239 -1.21 7.62 6.62
N GLN A 240 0.03 7.12 6.69
CA GLN A 240 0.94 7.18 5.54
C GLN A 240 0.44 6.36 4.34
N LYS A 241 -0.22 5.22 4.58
CA LYS A 241 -0.76 4.40 3.50
C LYS A 241 -1.93 5.08 2.80
N LEU A 242 -2.83 5.70 3.55
CA LEU A 242 -3.97 6.46 3.04
C LEU A 242 -3.51 7.72 2.30
N TYR A 243 -2.64 8.52 2.92
CA TYR A 243 -2.08 9.72 2.29
C TYR A 243 -1.39 9.43 0.96
N ARG A 244 -0.70 8.30 0.86
CA ARG A 244 -0.01 7.89 -0.36
C ARG A 244 -0.92 7.29 -1.41
N ASN A 245 -2.05 6.71 -1.00
CA ASN A 245 -2.99 6.00 -1.86
C ASN A 245 -4.43 6.32 -1.44
N PRO A 246 -4.95 7.49 -1.86
CA PRO A 246 -6.30 7.93 -1.49
C PRO A 246 -7.41 6.96 -1.92
N SER A 247 -7.20 6.18 -2.98
CA SER A 247 -8.16 5.15 -3.42
C SER A 247 -8.47 4.09 -2.34
N LEU A 248 -7.60 3.96 -1.33
CA LEU A 248 -7.78 3.04 -0.21
C LEU A 248 -8.57 3.64 0.96
N ALA A 249 -8.96 4.92 0.89
CA ALA A 249 -9.61 5.61 2.01
C ALA A 249 -10.93 4.94 2.42
N SER A 250 -11.74 4.48 1.45
CA SER A 250 -13.02 3.81 1.71
C SER A 250 -12.89 2.57 2.61
N VAL A 251 -11.75 1.87 2.57
CA VAL A 251 -11.51 0.69 3.42
C VAL A 251 -11.54 1.05 4.90
N ILE A 252 -11.10 2.24 5.28
CA ILE A 252 -11.06 2.72 6.67
C ILE A 252 -12.30 3.56 7.00
N THR A 253 -12.68 4.48 6.11
CA THR A 253 -13.81 5.39 6.38
C THR A 253 -15.16 4.68 6.43
N ASP A 254 -15.28 3.48 5.85
CA ASP A 254 -16.48 2.65 5.94
C ASP A 254 -16.57 1.82 7.24
N LEU A 255 -15.54 1.86 8.09
CA LEU A 255 -15.58 1.19 9.38
C LEU A 255 -16.55 1.90 10.34
N TYR A 256 -17.07 1.13 11.31
CA TYR A 256 -17.92 1.70 12.35
C TYR A 256 -17.07 2.56 13.31
N HIS A 257 -17.45 3.81 13.44
CA HIS A 257 -16.71 4.83 14.21
C HIS A 257 -17.30 5.11 15.62
N GLY A 258 -18.31 4.34 16.07
CA GLY A 258 -18.95 4.56 17.37
C GLY A 258 -19.71 5.90 17.42
N SER A 259 -19.49 6.66 18.48
CA SER A 259 -20.04 8.01 18.67
C SER A 259 -19.16 9.12 18.10
N TYR A 260 -18.09 8.78 17.40
CA TYR A 260 -17.21 9.75 16.77
C TYR A 260 -17.96 10.47 15.62
N GLU A 261 -17.99 11.80 15.65
CA GLU A 261 -18.50 12.61 14.55
C GLU A 261 -17.34 12.94 13.60
N PRO A 262 -17.38 12.45 12.35
CA PRO A 262 -16.31 12.75 11.41
C PRO A 262 -16.23 14.25 11.17
N VAL A 263 -15.02 14.80 11.28
CA VAL A 263 -14.74 16.17 10.87
C VAL A 263 -14.97 16.27 9.37
N GLY A 264 -15.74 17.26 8.93
CA GLY A 264 -16.07 17.46 7.53
C GLY A 264 -14.82 17.59 6.66
N VAL A 265 -14.97 17.23 5.40
CA VAL A 265 -13.93 17.41 4.37
C VAL A 265 -13.51 18.88 4.36
N SER A 266 -12.21 19.16 4.29
CA SER A 266 -11.72 20.51 4.08
C SER A 266 -12.29 21.05 2.76
N ASP A 267 -13.03 22.15 2.83
CA ASP A 267 -13.61 22.80 1.65
C ASP A 267 -12.55 23.44 0.73
N VAL A 268 -11.28 23.45 1.16
CA VAL A 268 -10.21 24.19 0.47
C VAL A 268 -9.56 23.36 -0.65
N ASP A 269 -9.43 22.05 -0.50
CA ASP A 269 -8.72 21.21 -1.47
C ASP A 269 -9.34 19.83 -1.70
N GLY A 270 -10.48 19.55 -1.09
CA GLY A 270 -11.15 18.24 -1.19
C GLY A 270 -10.39 17.10 -0.51
N THR A 271 -9.32 17.39 0.24
CA THR A 271 -8.54 16.37 0.93
C THR A 271 -9.31 15.87 2.15
N PRO A 272 -9.52 14.54 2.30
CA PRO A 272 -10.10 14.01 3.52
C PRO A 272 -9.24 14.40 4.72
N VAL A 273 -9.80 15.14 5.66
CA VAL A 273 -9.16 15.33 6.96
C VAL A 273 -9.29 14.01 7.71
N VAL A 274 -8.22 13.25 7.76
CA VAL A 274 -8.14 12.05 8.61
C VAL A 274 -7.94 12.55 10.04
N ASP A 275 -9.03 12.64 10.78
CA ASP A 275 -8.98 12.83 12.22
C ASP A 275 -8.70 11.48 12.89
N THR A 276 -7.73 11.43 13.79
CA THR A 276 -7.29 10.20 14.47
C THR A 276 -7.76 10.17 15.90
#